data_b97458a75523693e1be77c9b30971c5a
#
_entry.id   b97458a75523693e1be77c9b30971c5a
#
_cell.length_a   1.000
_cell.length_b   1.000
_cell.length_c   1.000
_cell.angle_alpha   90.00
_cell.angle_beta   90.00
_cell.angle_gamma   90.00
#
_symmetry.space_group_name_H-M   'P 1'
#
loop_
_entity.id
_entity.type
_entity.pdbx_description
1 polymer ?
#
loop_
_entity_poly.entity_id
_entity_poly.type
_entity_poly.pdbx_seq_one_letter_code
_entity_poly.pdbx_strand_id
1 'polypeptide(L)'
;MIIYFTGTGNSRHLAKKVGEAINEIPVNSFEYIKEHKKGSFDSDTPYVFVCPTYAWQIPHIFEKLIRESVFHGSDKAYFIMDCGGEIGNARKQLQALCSDKGFEFMGVYEVVMPENYTALYSAPDEKTAEKLIIKADKAALDAAEYIKAEKPFPDIKVGIADRLKSGIVNTVFYKFIVSANKFYATDKCIACGKCVRSCVLNNIELNNGKPVWGKSCTHCMACINFCPTNAIEYGKHSIGLRRYTLTD
;
A
#
# COMPACT_ATOMS: atom_id res chain seq x y z
N MET A 1 -11.34 -13.00 -6.66
CA MET A 1 -10.06 -12.49 -7.25
C MET A 1 -9.39 -11.50 -6.31
N ILE A 2 -8.09 -11.62 -6.07
CA ILE A 2 -7.33 -10.69 -5.22
C ILE A 2 -6.50 -9.75 -6.10
N ILE A 3 -6.59 -8.43 -5.85
CA ILE A 3 -5.77 -7.40 -6.52
C ILE A 3 -5.06 -6.59 -5.44
N TYR A 4 -3.74 -6.46 -5.52
CA TYR A 4 -2.99 -5.75 -4.50
C TYR A 4 -2.06 -4.68 -5.06
N PHE A 5 -1.86 -3.63 -4.24
CA PHE A 5 -0.81 -2.64 -4.39
C PHE A 5 0.12 -2.69 -3.18
N THR A 6 1.43 -2.61 -3.41
CA THR A 6 2.43 -2.58 -2.34
C THR A 6 3.58 -1.64 -2.66
N GLY A 7 4.07 -0.90 -1.65
CA GLY A 7 5.29 -0.11 -1.76
C GLY A 7 6.54 -0.92 -1.42
N THR A 8 6.53 -1.63 -0.28
CA THR A 8 7.72 -2.28 0.30
C THR A 8 7.53 -3.75 0.65
N GLY A 9 6.36 -4.34 0.32
CA GLY A 9 6.11 -5.77 0.44
C GLY A 9 5.01 -6.19 1.41
N ASN A 10 4.61 -5.37 2.39
CA ASN A 10 3.60 -5.74 3.39
C ASN A 10 2.28 -6.23 2.77
N SER A 11 1.65 -5.39 1.95
CA SER A 11 0.37 -5.76 1.30
C SER A 11 0.50 -6.97 0.37
N ARG A 12 1.66 -7.14 -0.30
CA ARG A 12 1.94 -8.34 -1.10
C ARG A 12 1.92 -9.59 -0.23
N HIS A 13 2.58 -9.55 0.93
CA HIS A 13 2.61 -10.65 1.88
C HIS A 13 1.19 -11.03 2.33
N LEU A 14 0.36 -10.04 2.73
CA LEU A 14 -1.02 -10.27 3.11
C LEU A 14 -1.86 -10.84 1.96
N ALA A 15 -1.70 -10.28 0.75
CA ALA A 15 -2.39 -10.78 -0.43
C ALA A 15 -2.06 -12.25 -0.72
N LYS A 16 -0.79 -12.65 -0.59
CA LYS A 16 -0.37 -14.04 -0.74
C LYS A 16 -0.96 -14.94 0.34
N LYS A 17 -0.92 -14.52 1.62
CA LYS A 17 -1.49 -15.29 2.73
C LYS A 17 -2.99 -15.53 2.57
N VAL A 18 -3.72 -14.48 2.21
CA VAL A 18 -5.15 -14.61 1.90
C VAL A 18 -5.36 -15.50 0.67
N GLY A 19 -4.56 -15.29 -0.40
CA GLY A 19 -4.64 -16.07 -1.62
C GLY A 19 -4.42 -17.57 -1.39
N GLU A 20 -3.40 -17.93 -0.62
CA GLU A 20 -3.16 -19.32 -0.20
C GLU A 20 -4.37 -19.91 0.52
N ALA A 21 -4.98 -19.12 1.43
CA ALA A 21 -6.11 -19.59 2.21
C ALA A 21 -7.39 -19.78 1.38
N ILE A 22 -7.65 -18.91 0.37
CA ILE A 22 -8.86 -18.99 -0.47
C ILE A 22 -8.61 -19.65 -1.84
N ASN A 23 -7.39 -20.18 -2.07
CA ASN A 23 -6.95 -20.80 -3.33
C ASN A 23 -7.03 -19.87 -4.54
N GLU A 24 -6.56 -18.62 -4.37
CA GLU A 24 -6.52 -17.58 -5.40
C GLU A 24 -5.09 -17.05 -5.58
N ILE A 25 -4.69 -16.78 -6.82
CA ILE A 25 -3.39 -16.15 -7.11
C ILE A 25 -3.57 -14.63 -7.16
N PRO A 26 -2.93 -13.86 -6.27
CA PRO A 26 -3.09 -12.42 -6.25
C PRO A 26 -2.49 -11.71 -7.46
N VAL A 27 -3.25 -10.78 -8.03
CA VAL A 27 -2.81 -9.92 -9.15
C VAL A 27 -2.08 -8.69 -8.61
N ASN A 28 -0.83 -8.50 -9.05
CA ASN A 28 -0.05 -7.32 -8.71
C ASN A 28 -0.48 -6.12 -9.58
N SER A 29 -0.91 -5.05 -8.97
CA SER A 29 -1.32 -3.83 -9.68
C SER A 29 -0.14 -2.99 -10.19
N PHE A 30 1.10 -3.35 -9.86
CA PHE A 30 2.29 -2.56 -10.15
C PHE A 30 2.42 -2.17 -11.63
N GLU A 31 2.33 -3.15 -12.53
CA GLU A 31 2.48 -2.89 -13.98
C GLU A 31 1.31 -2.08 -14.54
N TYR A 32 0.09 -2.30 -14.05
CA TYR A 32 -1.08 -1.50 -14.46
C TYR A 32 -0.88 -0.02 -14.12
N ILE A 33 -0.42 0.28 -12.89
CA ILE A 33 -0.17 1.65 -12.46
C ILE A 33 1.03 2.26 -13.21
N LYS A 34 2.11 1.49 -13.33
CA LYS A 34 3.36 1.94 -13.96
C LYS A 34 3.21 2.28 -15.43
N GLU A 35 2.42 1.51 -16.14
CA GLU A 35 2.17 1.69 -17.57
C GLU A 35 0.89 2.50 -17.86
N HIS A 36 0.24 3.04 -16.82
CA HIS A 36 -1.03 3.77 -16.92
C HIS A 36 -2.14 2.97 -17.64
N LYS A 37 -2.13 1.66 -17.46
CA LYS A 37 -3.12 0.75 -18.04
C LYS A 37 -4.35 0.67 -17.17
N LYS A 38 -5.52 0.63 -17.80
CA LYS A 38 -6.78 0.26 -17.14
C LYS A 38 -6.86 -1.26 -17.06
N GLY A 39 -7.34 -1.75 -15.92
CA GLY A 39 -7.62 -3.18 -15.76
C GLY A 39 -8.98 -3.56 -16.38
N SER A 40 -9.07 -4.79 -16.88
CA SER A 40 -10.32 -5.47 -17.13
C SER A 40 -10.25 -6.80 -16.39
N PHE A 41 -11.05 -6.91 -15.33
CA PHE A 41 -11.00 -8.05 -14.41
C PHE A 41 -12.33 -8.79 -14.47
N ASP A 42 -12.27 -10.13 -14.50
CA ASP A 42 -13.43 -11.00 -14.54
C ASP A 42 -13.30 -12.05 -13.43
N SER A 43 -14.31 -12.14 -12.55
CA SER A 43 -14.26 -13.05 -11.39
C SER A 43 -15.66 -13.42 -10.92
N ASP A 44 -15.94 -14.72 -10.84
CA ASP A 44 -17.16 -15.23 -10.22
C ASP A 44 -17.09 -15.19 -8.67
N THR A 45 -15.88 -14.99 -8.10
CA THR A 45 -15.66 -14.83 -6.66
C THR A 45 -15.51 -13.35 -6.30
N PRO A 46 -15.78 -12.96 -5.02
CA PRO A 46 -15.65 -11.58 -4.59
C PRO A 46 -14.28 -10.97 -4.90
N TYR A 47 -14.26 -9.67 -5.22
CA TYR A 47 -13.03 -8.91 -5.35
C TYR A 47 -12.45 -8.58 -3.96
N VAL A 48 -11.15 -8.80 -3.80
CA VAL A 48 -10.40 -8.50 -2.57
C VAL A 48 -9.28 -7.53 -2.91
N PHE A 49 -9.38 -6.30 -2.44
CA PHE A 49 -8.38 -5.26 -2.65
C PHE A 49 -7.46 -5.18 -1.44
N VAL A 50 -6.14 -5.42 -1.64
CA VAL A 50 -5.15 -5.41 -0.56
C VAL A 50 -4.16 -4.27 -0.80
N CYS A 51 -4.02 -3.34 0.16
CA CYS A 51 -3.16 -2.18 -0.01
C CYS A 51 -2.66 -1.59 1.31
N PRO A 52 -1.58 -0.80 1.30
CA PRO A 52 -1.15 -0.06 2.47
C PRO A 52 -2.09 1.11 2.75
N THR A 53 -2.02 1.62 3.97
CA THR A 53 -2.70 2.84 4.39
C THR A 53 -1.78 4.05 4.19
N TYR A 54 -2.20 5.02 3.37
CA TYR A 54 -1.48 6.29 3.19
C TYR A 54 -2.29 7.42 3.80
N ALA A 55 -1.79 7.95 4.92
CA ALA A 55 -2.47 9.01 5.67
C ALA A 55 -3.96 8.67 5.93
N TRP A 56 -4.23 7.50 6.48
CA TRP A 56 -5.55 7.00 6.88
C TRP A 56 -6.57 6.83 5.73
N GLN A 57 -6.08 6.59 4.52
CA GLN A 57 -6.90 6.27 3.35
C GLN A 57 -6.20 5.26 2.44
N ILE A 58 -6.94 4.69 1.47
CA ILE A 58 -6.39 3.94 0.35
C ILE A 58 -5.43 4.82 -0.46
N PRO A 59 -4.27 4.31 -0.94
CA PRO A 59 -3.38 5.08 -1.80
C PRO A 59 -4.11 5.61 -3.04
N HIS A 60 -4.04 6.92 -3.29
CA HIS A 60 -4.76 7.57 -4.40
C HIS A 60 -4.46 6.93 -5.76
N ILE A 61 -3.24 6.42 -5.96
CA ILE A 61 -2.87 5.74 -7.22
C ILE A 61 -3.56 4.39 -7.38
N PHE A 62 -3.82 3.68 -6.28
CA PHE A 62 -4.53 2.41 -6.30
C PHE A 62 -6.04 2.63 -6.42
N GLU A 63 -6.59 3.61 -5.70
CA GLU A 63 -7.97 4.05 -5.88
C GLU A 63 -8.25 4.45 -7.33
N LYS A 64 -7.34 5.23 -7.94
CA LYS A 64 -7.46 5.62 -9.36
C LYS A 64 -7.51 4.40 -10.27
N LEU A 65 -6.63 3.42 -10.08
CA LEU A 65 -6.66 2.19 -10.85
C LEU A 65 -8.02 1.48 -10.74
N ILE A 66 -8.56 1.33 -9.52
CA ILE A 66 -9.86 0.69 -9.30
C ILE A 66 -10.97 1.48 -10.01
N ARG A 67 -10.99 2.82 -9.90
CA ARG A 67 -11.98 3.67 -10.56
C ARG A 67 -11.95 3.56 -12.08
N GLU A 68 -10.76 3.50 -12.67
CA GLU A 68 -10.57 3.46 -14.14
C GLU A 68 -10.69 2.06 -14.74
N SER A 69 -10.63 1.00 -13.92
CA SER A 69 -10.75 -0.39 -14.35
C SER A 69 -12.21 -0.83 -14.50
N VAL A 70 -12.42 -1.88 -15.31
CA VAL A 70 -13.72 -2.55 -15.48
C VAL A 70 -13.69 -3.87 -14.73
N PHE A 71 -14.78 -4.19 -14.05
CA PHE A 71 -14.95 -5.40 -13.27
C PHE A 71 -16.20 -6.14 -13.75
N HIS A 72 -16.08 -7.44 -13.96
CA HIS A 72 -17.17 -8.32 -14.40
C HIS A 72 -17.35 -9.47 -13.40
N GLY A 73 -18.53 -10.09 -13.43
CA GLY A 73 -18.87 -11.21 -12.56
C GLY A 73 -19.37 -10.75 -11.19
N SER A 74 -18.63 -11.03 -10.12
CA SER A 74 -19.05 -10.67 -8.75
C SER A 74 -19.15 -9.17 -8.52
N ASP A 75 -20.18 -8.75 -7.81
CA ASP A 75 -20.40 -7.37 -7.35
C ASP A 75 -19.91 -7.11 -5.91
N LYS A 76 -19.34 -8.12 -5.22
CA LYS A 76 -18.87 -7.99 -3.84
C LYS A 76 -17.42 -7.56 -3.76
N ALA A 77 -17.12 -6.57 -2.91
CA ALA A 77 -15.76 -6.06 -2.72
C ALA A 77 -15.35 -6.01 -1.24
N TYR A 78 -14.23 -6.67 -0.93
CA TYR A 78 -13.54 -6.64 0.35
C TYR A 78 -12.27 -5.80 0.27
N PHE A 79 -11.90 -5.17 1.38
CA PHE A 79 -10.64 -4.44 1.49
C PHE A 79 -9.82 -4.95 2.66
N ILE A 80 -8.53 -5.18 2.46
CA ILE A 80 -7.56 -5.47 3.51
C ILE A 80 -6.51 -4.38 3.45
N MET A 81 -6.41 -3.60 4.52
CA MET A 81 -5.48 -2.47 4.57
C MET A 81 -4.43 -2.67 5.64
N ASP A 82 -3.15 -2.71 5.23
CA ASP A 82 -2.06 -2.71 6.19
C ASP A 82 -1.66 -1.29 6.63
N CYS A 83 -1.25 -1.18 7.88
CA CYS A 83 -0.86 0.08 8.50
C CYS A 83 0.22 -0.13 9.56
N GLY A 84 0.97 0.92 9.90
CA GLY A 84 1.88 0.91 11.05
C GLY A 84 1.17 1.03 12.41
N GLY A 85 -0.09 1.47 12.41
CA GLY A 85 -0.89 1.66 13.62
C GLY A 85 -2.40 1.50 13.40
N GLU A 86 -3.00 2.36 12.61
CA GLU A 86 -4.46 2.38 12.37
C GLU A 86 -4.82 2.88 10.97
N ILE A 87 -6.00 2.51 10.47
CA ILE A 87 -6.53 2.97 9.17
C ILE A 87 -7.49 4.16 9.28
N GLY A 88 -7.78 4.63 10.50
CA GLY A 88 -8.71 5.73 10.75
C GLY A 88 -10.12 5.47 10.19
N ASN A 89 -10.67 6.43 9.45
CA ASN A 89 -11.97 6.31 8.80
C ASN A 89 -11.86 6.00 7.29
N ALA A 90 -10.91 5.16 6.89
CA ALA A 90 -10.78 4.73 5.48
C ALA A 90 -12.07 4.10 4.94
N ARG A 91 -12.86 3.45 5.81
CA ARG A 91 -14.16 2.85 5.46
C ARG A 91 -15.06 3.80 4.66
N LYS A 92 -15.14 5.07 5.04
CA LYS A 92 -16.03 6.05 4.36
C LYS A 92 -15.65 6.23 2.89
N GLN A 93 -14.35 6.34 2.60
CA GLN A 93 -13.85 6.48 1.24
C GLN A 93 -14.08 5.20 0.43
N LEU A 94 -13.85 4.03 1.05
CA LEU A 94 -14.03 2.74 0.41
C LEU A 94 -15.51 2.45 0.08
N GLN A 95 -16.43 2.84 0.95
CA GLN A 95 -17.87 2.77 0.68
C GLN A 95 -18.26 3.64 -0.52
N ALA A 96 -17.72 4.87 -0.61
CA ALA A 96 -17.95 5.75 -1.74
C ALA A 96 -17.37 5.14 -3.04
N LEU A 97 -16.15 4.59 -2.98
CA LEU A 97 -15.53 3.90 -4.11
C LEU A 97 -16.37 2.71 -4.59
N CYS A 98 -16.88 1.89 -3.67
CA CYS A 98 -17.77 0.77 -4.00
C CYS A 98 -19.07 1.26 -4.66
N SER A 99 -19.70 2.29 -4.08
CA SER A 99 -20.92 2.89 -4.66
C SER A 99 -20.68 3.38 -6.09
N ASP A 100 -19.58 4.06 -6.35
CA ASP A 100 -19.23 4.58 -7.68
C ASP A 100 -18.93 3.46 -8.69
N LYS A 101 -18.48 2.31 -8.23
CA LYS A 101 -18.16 1.13 -9.05
C LYS A 101 -19.29 0.11 -9.17
N GLY A 102 -20.38 0.29 -8.43
CA GLY A 102 -21.48 -0.66 -8.36
C GLY A 102 -21.18 -1.92 -7.53
N PHE A 103 -20.20 -1.84 -6.62
CA PHE A 103 -19.88 -2.94 -5.71
C PHE A 103 -20.73 -2.89 -4.43
N GLU A 104 -21.11 -4.07 -3.94
CA GLU A 104 -21.51 -4.27 -2.55
C GLU A 104 -20.26 -4.21 -1.66
N PHE A 105 -20.23 -3.25 -0.74
CA PHE A 105 -19.12 -3.08 0.20
C PHE A 105 -19.18 -4.13 1.32
N MET A 106 -18.30 -5.13 1.27
CA MET A 106 -18.22 -6.22 2.25
C MET A 106 -17.35 -5.90 3.48
N GLY A 107 -16.79 -4.69 3.56
CA GLY A 107 -16.03 -4.21 4.70
C GLY A 107 -14.56 -3.98 4.43
N VAL A 108 -13.88 -3.44 5.46
CA VAL A 108 -12.43 -3.27 5.48
C VAL A 108 -11.83 -3.94 6.70
N TYR A 109 -10.78 -4.73 6.50
CA TYR A 109 -10.02 -5.41 7.54
C TYR A 109 -8.69 -4.69 7.75
N GLU A 110 -8.47 -4.21 8.99
CA GLU A 110 -7.23 -3.55 9.38
C GLU A 110 -6.20 -4.57 9.80
N VAL A 111 -4.96 -4.46 9.29
CA VAL A 111 -3.84 -5.33 9.67
C VAL A 111 -2.63 -4.49 10.02
N VAL A 112 -2.17 -4.56 11.26
CA VAL A 112 -0.95 -3.87 11.68
C VAL A 112 0.27 -4.65 11.19
N MET A 113 1.11 -3.97 10.39
CA MET A 113 2.35 -4.49 9.80
C MET A 113 3.56 -3.62 10.22
N PRO A 114 4.79 -4.12 10.06
CA PRO A 114 5.98 -3.33 10.35
C PRO A 114 6.00 -1.99 9.62
N GLU A 115 6.28 -0.92 10.36
CA GLU A 115 6.38 0.44 9.82
C GLU A 115 7.48 0.55 8.77
N ASN A 116 7.18 1.20 7.66
CA ASN A 116 8.10 1.37 6.53
C ASN A 116 8.13 2.80 5.96
N TYR A 117 7.40 3.74 6.57
CA TYR A 117 7.38 5.14 6.14
C TYR A 117 8.61 5.90 6.63
N THR A 118 9.77 5.53 6.09
CA THR A 118 11.09 6.04 6.47
C THR A 118 11.32 7.53 6.21
N ALA A 119 10.37 8.24 5.61
CA ALA A 119 10.40 9.70 5.57
C ALA A 119 10.20 10.34 6.95
N LEU A 120 9.53 9.65 7.90
CA LEU A 120 9.24 10.15 9.25
C LEU A 120 9.60 9.15 10.37
N TYR A 121 9.55 7.85 10.12
CA TYR A 121 9.67 6.82 11.15
C TYR A 121 10.79 5.83 10.85
N SER A 122 11.41 5.32 11.90
CA SER A 122 12.34 4.20 11.80
C SER A 122 11.56 2.90 11.73
N ALA A 123 11.97 2.01 10.85
CA ALA A 123 11.44 0.65 10.89
C ALA A 123 11.73 0.00 12.25
N PRO A 124 10.89 -0.92 12.73
CA PRO A 124 11.14 -1.69 13.94
C PRO A 124 12.42 -2.54 13.80
N ASP A 125 12.95 -3.04 14.90
CA ASP A 125 13.98 -4.07 14.85
C ASP A 125 13.40 -5.39 14.31
N GLU A 126 14.29 -6.29 13.89
CA GLU A 126 13.93 -7.55 13.24
C GLU A 126 12.99 -8.41 14.12
N LYS A 127 13.31 -8.55 15.41
CA LYS A 127 12.48 -9.34 16.34
C LYS A 127 11.08 -8.75 16.53
N THR A 128 10.97 -7.43 16.52
CA THR A 128 9.67 -6.73 16.59
C THR A 128 8.90 -6.89 15.27
N ALA A 129 9.60 -6.77 14.12
CA ALA A 129 9.00 -6.98 12.81
C ALA A 129 8.44 -8.41 12.66
N GLU A 130 9.21 -9.44 13.05
CA GLU A 130 8.76 -10.84 13.04
C GLU A 130 7.48 -11.06 13.86
N LYS A 131 7.41 -10.49 15.07
CA LYS A 131 6.22 -10.60 15.92
C LYS A 131 5.00 -9.94 15.30
N LEU A 132 5.19 -8.82 14.59
CA LEU A 132 4.10 -8.15 13.87
C LEU A 132 3.64 -8.99 12.68
N ILE A 133 4.57 -9.59 11.92
CA ILE A 133 4.25 -10.46 10.79
C ILE A 133 3.44 -11.69 11.25
N ILE A 134 3.86 -12.36 12.34
CA ILE A 134 3.12 -13.51 12.89
C ILE A 134 1.67 -13.14 13.25
N LYS A 135 1.46 -11.95 13.84
CA LYS A 135 0.11 -11.46 14.15
C LYS A 135 -0.67 -11.13 12.88
N ALA A 136 0.01 -10.53 11.90
CA ALA A 136 -0.58 -10.17 10.62
C ALA A 136 -0.99 -11.41 9.81
N ASP A 137 -0.20 -12.48 9.84
CA ASP A 137 -0.54 -13.77 9.23
C ASP A 137 -1.84 -14.33 9.80
N LYS A 138 -2.00 -14.30 11.13
CA LYS A 138 -3.25 -14.72 11.76
C LYS A 138 -4.43 -13.85 11.32
N ALA A 139 -4.26 -12.52 11.31
CA ALA A 139 -5.29 -11.60 10.87
C ALA A 139 -5.68 -11.82 9.40
N ALA A 140 -4.71 -12.13 8.53
CA ALA A 140 -4.96 -12.46 7.13
C ALA A 140 -5.77 -13.75 6.97
N LEU A 141 -5.47 -14.79 7.79
CA LEU A 141 -6.24 -16.03 7.80
C LEU A 141 -7.66 -15.82 8.35
N ASP A 142 -7.81 -15.03 9.42
CA ASP A 142 -9.12 -14.66 9.95
C ASP A 142 -9.95 -13.90 8.88
N ALA A 143 -9.36 -12.97 8.15
CA ALA A 143 -10.01 -12.27 7.03
C ALA A 143 -10.43 -13.24 5.91
N ALA A 144 -9.58 -14.21 5.57
CA ALA A 144 -9.88 -15.23 4.56
C ALA A 144 -11.12 -16.06 4.90
N GLU A 145 -11.38 -16.35 6.18
CA GLU A 145 -12.58 -17.08 6.60
C GLU A 145 -13.87 -16.27 6.34
N TYR A 146 -13.85 -14.95 6.55
CA TYR A 146 -14.99 -14.10 6.18
C TYR A 146 -15.22 -14.09 4.67
N ILE A 147 -14.14 -14.00 3.87
CA ILE A 147 -14.21 -13.98 2.42
C ILE A 147 -14.79 -15.30 1.88
N LYS A 148 -14.30 -16.46 2.35
CA LYS A 148 -14.83 -17.78 1.99
C LYS A 148 -16.31 -17.94 2.30
N ALA A 149 -16.72 -17.41 3.45
CA ALA A 149 -18.11 -17.48 3.89
C ALA A 149 -19.00 -16.39 3.25
N GLU A 150 -18.43 -15.53 2.42
CA GLU A 150 -19.06 -14.33 1.85
C GLU A 150 -19.80 -13.47 2.89
N LYS A 151 -19.22 -13.38 4.09
CA LYS A 151 -19.75 -12.56 5.19
C LYS A 151 -19.04 -11.21 5.25
N PRO A 152 -19.74 -10.12 5.55
CA PRO A 152 -19.11 -8.82 5.77
C PRO A 152 -18.06 -8.89 6.88
N PHE A 153 -16.96 -8.14 6.69
CA PHE A 153 -16.00 -7.94 7.77
C PHE A 153 -16.63 -7.22 8.96
N PRO A 154 -16.15 -7.49 10.18
CA PRO A 154 -16.63 -6.80 11.38
C PRO A 154 -16.46 -5.28 11.25
N ASP A 155 -17.41 -4.53 11.81
CA ASP A 155 -17.33 -3.06 11.81
C ASP A 155 -16.19 -2.57 12.70
N ILE A 156 -15.39 -1.66 12.16
CA ILE A 156 -14.37 -0.94 12.92
C ILE A 156 -15.02 0.27 13.61
N LYS A 157 -14.74 0.44 14.90
CA LYS A 157 -15.21 1.63 15.64
C LYS A 157 -14.46 2.86 15.16
N VAL A 158 -15.19 3.85 14.65
CA VAL A 158 -14.63 5.11 14.15
C VAL A 158 -14.96 6.25 15.08
N GLY A 159 -13.94 6.86 15.68
CA GLY A 159 -14.04 8.03 16.52
C GLY A 159 -14.07 9.36 15.75
N ILE A 160 -14.22 10.48 16.48
CA ILE A 160 -14.15 11.83 15.88
C ILE A 160 -12.74 12.10 15.33
N ALA A 161 -11.70 11.69 16.06
CA ALA A 161 -10.31 11.86 15.65
C ALA A 161 -10.03 11.16 14.31
N ASP A 162 -10.58 9.95 14.09
CA ASP A 162 -10.39 9.17 12.87
C ASP A 162 -11.04 9.84 11.65
N ARG A 163 -12.18 10.49 11.85
CA ARG A 163 -12.84 11.28 10.82
C ARG A 163 -12.01 12.49 10.39
N LEU A 164 -11.37 13.18 11.37
CA LEU A 164 -10.48 14.31 11.09
C LEU A 164 -9.22 13.86 10.36
N LYS A 165 -8.59 12.75 10.81
CA LYS A 165 -7.38 12.17 10.19
C LYS A 165 -7.62 11.79 8.72
N SER A 166 -8.65 11.01 8.45
CA SER A 166 -8.99 10.55 7.11
C SER A 166 -9.59 11.65 6.22
N GLY A 167 -10.00 12.77 6.78
CA GLY A 167 -10.55 13.91 6.05
C GLY A 167 -9.50 15.00 5.82
N ILE A 168 -9.52 16.03 6.68
CA ILE A 168 -8.70 17.24 6.52
C ILE A 168 -7.21 16.91 6.55
N VAL A 169 -6.76 16.05 7.47
CA VAL A 169 -5.33 15.73 7.62
C VAL A 169 -4.82 15.00 6.39
N ASN A 170 -5.57 14.06 5.82
CA ASN A 170 -5.19 13.39 4.57
C ASN A 170 -5.01 14.40 3.42
N THR A 171 -5.97 15.32 3.24
CA THR A 171 -5.89 16.34 2.18
C THR A 171 -4.66 17.24 2.34
N VAL A 172 -4.39 17.68 3.58
CA VAL A 172 -3.21 18.51 3.90
C VAL A 172 -1.91 17.73 3.66
N PHE A 173 -1.88 16.46 4.07
CA PHE A 173 -0.74 15.58 3.88
C PHE A 173 -0.37 15.43 2.40
N TYR A 174 -1.35 15.10 1.54
CA TYR A 174 -1.11 14.96 0.11
C TYR A 174 -0.72 16.28 -0.55
N LYS A 175 -1.29 17.40 -0.11
CA LYS A 175 -1.01 18.72 -0.69
C LYS A 175 0.37 19.27 -0.33
N PHE A 176 0.85 19.05 0.90
CA PHE A 176 2.03 19.73 1.43
C PHE A 176 3.20 18.82 1.81
N ILE A 177 2.95 17.52 2.05
CA ILE A 177 3.98 16.59 2.52
C ILE A 177 4.41 15.62 1.43
N VAL A 178 3.46 15.08 0.64
CA VAL A 178 3.77 14.14 -0.43
C VAL A 178 4.50 14.86 -1.56
N SER A 179 5.84 14.79 -1.54
CA SER A 179 6.70 15.43 -2.53
C SER A 179 8.01 14.67 -2.66
N ALA A 180 8.50 14.56 -3.89
CA ALA A 180 9.83 13.98 -4.16
C ALA A 180 10.99 14.93 -3.85
N ASN A 181 10.75 16.22 -3.62
CA ASN A 181 11.78 17.26 -3.56
C ASN A 181 12.85 17.06 -2.47
N LYS A 182 12.57 16.24 -1.44
CA LYS A 182 13.52 15.99 -0.36
C LYS A 182 14.31 14.69 -0.56
N PHE A 183 14.00 13.88 -1.58
CA PHE A 183 14.79 12.70 -1.89
C PHE A 183 16.12 13.09 -2.54
N TYR A 184 17.18 12.46 -2.11
CA TYR A 184 18.50 12.57 -2.71
C TYR A 184 19.29 11.29 -2.52
N ALA A 185 20.34 11.10 -3.32
CA ALA A 185 21.29 10.01 -3.18
C ALA A 185 22.62 10.52 -2.62
N THR A 186 23.13 9.81 -1.62
CA THR A 186 24.47 10.03 -1.06
C THR A 186 25.55 9.40 -1.94
N ASP A 187 26.83 9.56 -1.56
CA ASP A 187 27.96 8.94 -2.27
C ASP A 187 28.03 7.42 -2.15
N LYS A 188 27.19 6.83 -1.28
CA LYS A 188 27.01 5.37 -1.20
C LYS A 188 26.26 4.79 -2.42
N CYS A 189 25.76 5.65 -3.33
CA CYS A 189 25.02 5.21 -4.50
C CYS A 189 25.95 4.52 -5.51
N ILE A 190 25.62 3.27 -5.84
CA ILE A 190 26.35 2.45 -6.81
C ILE A 190 25.70 2.42 -8.20
N ALA A 191 24.80 3.34 -8.51
CA ALA A 191 24.10 3.48 -9.80
C ALA A 191 23.37 2.22 -10.28
N CYS A 192 22.95 1.32 -9.39
CA CYS A 192 22.35 0.03 -9.76
C CYS A 192 20.95 0.12 -10.40
N GLY A 193 20.31 1.29 -10.41
CA GLY A 193 18.98 1.53 -11.00
C GLY A 193 17.81 0.84 -10.27
N LYS A 194 18.01 0.22 -9.09
CA LYS A 194 16.91 -0.45 -8.37
C LYS A 194 15.78 0.51 -8.01
N CYS A 195 16.11 1.75 -7.61
CA CYS A 195 15.13 2.79 -7.31
C CYS A 195 14.28 3.19 -8.53
N VAL A 196 14.88 3.21 -9.72
CA VAL A 196 14.16 3.46 -10.99
C VAL A 196 13.16 2.34 -11.26
N ARG A 197 13.62 1.08 -11.19
CA ARG A 197 12.75 -0.08 -11.44
C ARG A 197 11.62 -0.23 -10.43
N SER A 198 11.86 0.11 -9.16
CA SER A 198 10.85 0.03 -8.10
C SER A 198 9.90 1.23 -8.06
N CYS A 199 10.12 2.27 -8.85
CA CYS A 199 9.22 3.42 -8.89
C CYS A 199 7.98 3.10 -9.71
N VAL A 200 6.85 2.94 -9.05
CA VAL A 200 5.57 2.62 -9.69
C VAL A 200 5.02 3.76 -10.57
N LEU A 201 5.50 4.99 -10.36
CA LEU A 201 5.08 6.18 -11.13
C LEU A 201 6.12 6.63 -12.16
N ASN A 202 7.16 5.82 -12.44
CA ASN A 202 8.26 6.19 -13.34
C ASN A 202 8.89 7.56 -13.03
N ASN A 203 8.89 7.96 -11.76
CA ASN A 203 9.29 9.28 -11.30
C ASN A 203 10.79 9.41 -11.00
N ILE A 204 11.58 8.40 -11.34
CA ILE A 204 13.03 8.38 -11.06
C ILE A 204 13.78 7.97 -12.32
N GLU A 205 14.80 8.73 -12.65
CA GLU A 205 15.75 8.41 -13.73
C GLU A 205 17.19 8.52 -13.23
N LEU A 206 18.12 7.88 -13.93
CA LEU A 206 19.55 8.05 -13.63
C LEU A 206 20.11 9.15 -14.53
N ASN A 207 20.67 10.19 -13.89
CA ASN A 207 21.43 11.24 -14.56
C ASN A 207 22.86 11.22 -14.04
N ASN A 208 23.84 11.03 -14.92
CA ASN A 208 25.26 10.87 -14.57
C ASN A 208 25.50 9.84 -13.44
N GLY A 209 24.80 8.71 -13.50
CA GLY A 209 24.92 7.63 -12.52
C GLY A 209 24.24 7.90 -11.15
N LYS A 210 23.55 9.02 -10.97
CA LYS A 210 22.81 9.33 -9.73
C LYS A 210 21.31 9.38 -10.04
N PRO A 211 20.43 8.88 -9.12
CA PRO A 211 19.00 9.00 -9.30
C PRO A 211 18.52 10.44 -9.11
N VAL A 212 17.64 10.87 -10.01
CA VAL A 212 16.96 12.17 -9.96
C VAL A 212 15.46 11.91 -9.92
N TRP A 213 14.74 12.59 -9.05
CA TRP A 213 13.30 12.46 -8.87
C TRP A 213 12.54 13.57 -9.60
N GLY A 214 11.51 13.18 -10.33
CA GLY A 214 10.53 14.10 -10.90
C GLY A 214 9.48 14.57 -9.87
N LYS A 215 8.36 15.09 -10.38
CA LYS A 215 7.31 15.71 -9.54
C LYS A 215 6.19 14.73 -9.13
N SER A 216 6.10 13.56 -9.76
CA SER A 216 5.02 12.59 -9.56
C SER A 216 5.41 11.55 -8.51
N CYS A 217 5.26 11.86 -7.22
CA CYS A 217 5.59 10.95 -6.13
C CYS A 217 4.34 10.65 -5.28
N THR A 218 4.18 9.39 -4.87
CA THR A 218 3.11 8.96 -3.95
C THR A 218 3.63 8.59 -2.56
N HIS A 219 4.90 8.83 -2.27
CA HIS A 219 5.54 8.48 -0.99
C HIS A 219 5.42 6.99 -0.61
N CYS A 220 5.45 6.09 -1.59
CA CYS A 220 5.41 4.64 -1.33
C CYS A 220 6.67 4.09 -0.66
N MET A 221 7.70 4.89 -0.50
CA MET A 221 8.99 4.54 0.13
C MET A 221 9.75 3.38 -0.52
N ALA A 222 9.34 2.90 -1.68
CA ALA A 222 10.02 1.80 -2.36
C ALA A 222 11.49 2.13 -2.70
N CYS A 223 11.74 3.31 -3.28
CA CYS A 223 13.09 3.71 -3.69
C CYS A 223 14.09 3.76 -2.53
N ILE A 224 13.67 4.26 -1.36
CA ILE A 224 14.53 4.43 -0.19
C ILE A 224 14.72 3.09 0.54
N ASN A 225 13.67 2.29 0.69
CA ASN A 225 13.74 1.02 1.43
C ASN A 225 14.40 -0.10 0.61
N PHE A 226 14.23 -0.15 -0.71
CA PHE A 226 14.88 -1.16 -1.56
C PHE A 226 16.31 -0.80 -1.96
N CYS A 227 16.86 0.36 -1.56
CA CYS A 227 18.22 0.73 -1.90
C CYS A 227 19.25 -0.21 -1.21
N PRO A 228 20.03 -1.01 -1.95
CA PRO A 228 20.88 -2.05 -1.35
C PRO A 228 22.03 -1.48 -0.52
N THR A 229 22.41 -0.23 -0.77
CA THR A 229 23.49 0.45 -0.04
C THR A 229 22.97 1.51 0.92
N ASN A 230 21.64 1.60 1.13
CA ASN A 230 21.00 2.66 1.90
C ASN A 230 21.48 4.07 1.49
N ALA A 231 21.69 4.27 0.19
CA ALA A 231 22.20 5.53 -0.35
C ALA A 231 21.14 6.60 -0.52
N ILE A 232 19.84 6.24 -0.49
CA ILE A 232 18.75 7.20 -0.69
C ILE A 232 18.25 7.70 0.65
N GLU A 233 18.13 9.02 0.76
CA GLU A 233 17.63 9.71 1.95
C GLU A 233 16.47 10.65 1.61
N TYR A 234 15.66 11.00 2.61
CA TYR A 234 14.56 11.97 2.53
C TYR A 234 14.84 13.14 3.48
N GLY A 235 15.50 14.18 2.98
CA GLY A 235 16.00 15.29 3.78
C GLY A 235 16.93 14.78 4.89
N LYS A 236 16.88 15.41 6.08
CA LYS A 236 17.65 14.98 7.25
C LYS A 236 16.92 13.93 8.09
N HIS A 237 15.62 13.74 7.86
CA HIS A 237 14.77 12.90 8.72
C HIS A 237 15.09 11.41 8.63
N SER A 238 15.45 10.93 7.46
CA SER A 238 15.67 9.50 7.23
C SER A 238 17.10 9.03 7.54
N ILE A 239 18.02 9.95 7.81
CA ILE A 239 19.43 9.63 8.08
C ILE A 239 19.53 8.76 9.35
N GLY A 240 20.14 7.59 9.21
CA GLY A 240 20.32 6.64 10.31
C GLY A 240 19.07 5.84 10.71
N LEU A 241 17.92 6.08 10.06
CA LEU A 241 16.74 5.26 10.29
C LEU A 241 16.89 3.87 9.65
N ARG A 242 16.36 2.86 10.33
CA ARG A 242 16.28 1.51 9.79
C ARG A 242 15.36 1.49 8.59
N ARG A 243 15.72 0.70 7.58
CA ARG A 243 14.94 0.40 6.38
C ARG A 243 14.23 -0.93 6.58
N TYR A 244 13.08 -1.06 5.93
CA TYR A 244 12.33 -2.30 5.99
C TYR A 244 11.67 -2.60 4.64
N THR A 245 11.88 -3.82 4.19
CA THR A 245 11.17 -4.42 3.05
C THR A 245 10.81 -5.85 3.42
N LEU A 246 9.64 -6.28 3.04
CA LEU A 246 9.25 -7.69 3.11
C LEU A 246 9.37 -8.28 1.71
N THR A 247 10.50 -8.92 1.47
CA THR A 247 10.76 -9.71 0.25
C THR A 247 10.53 -11.18 0.59
N ASP A 248 9.93 -11.90 -0.36
CA ASP A 248 9.76 -13.36 -0.25
C ASP A 248 11.11 -14.03 -0.19
#